data_7cfb9df4ca8a9410910e7fdb3f504915
#
_entry.id   7cfb9df4ca8a9410910e7fdb3f504915
#
_cell.length_a   1.000
_cell.length_b   1.000
_cell.length_c   1.000
_cell.angle_alpha   90.00
_cell.angle_beta   90.00
_cell.angle_gamma   90.00
#
_symmetry.space_group_name_H-M   'P 1'
#
loop_
_entity.id
_entity.type
_entity.pdbx_description
1 polymer ?
#
loop_
_entity_poly.entity_id
_entity_poly.type
_entity_poly.pdbx_seq_one_letter_code
_entity_poly.pdbx_strand_id
1 'polypeptide(L)'
;MSPQISFIPGMLTVDDLRTAAEDGAIDTVILAFPDPYGKPMGKRLDASFFLTDVVRGTHACDYLFTVDMEMEPVPGYRFSNWESGYGDVHLAPDLATLRKLSWLDRTALVLCDAQLDPTHEPVAVAPRSILRKQLDRLRAHGYAAMAGSELEYFLYRTSYLDAARNDYRNLAEVGWYREDYHLLQASRTEDLNGAFRRHLAASGVPVESTKGEFGKNQHELNIRYAPVLEMADRHLLLKQAVKEISDQLACSATFMAKPDAAEAGSSAHLHVSLWTADDGDLTNAFPGSGNLSGIACSDLFRWFLGGWMHYVPELMVCFAPTVNSYKRFEAGSWAPTALAWSPDNRTAGFRIVGTGPSLRIECRIPGADVNPYLAYAAVIASGLAGIEQQIEPPPPHIGDVYAAAGIQTLPATLEEAVTNFAASDLARSAFGEDVVEHYTHFFTTEAQAFRNAVTDWERTRYFERI
;
A
#
# COMPACT_ATOMS: atom_id res chain seq x y z
N MET A 1 9.20 6.31 -27.67
CA MET A 1 9.26 4.84 -27.82
C MET A 1 8.01 4.31 -27.18
N SER A 2 7.05 3.81 -27.98
CA SER A 2 5.86 3.14 -27.45
C SER A 2 6.31 2.08 -26.44
N PRO A 3 5.68 1.93 -25.28
CA PRO A 3 5.97 0.81 -24.42
C PRO A 3 5.59 -0.46 -25.20
N GLN A 4 6.59 -1.11 -25.80
CA GLN A 4 6.40 -2.49 -26.21
C GLN A 4 5.84 -3.19 -24.97
N ILE A 5 4.70 -3.90 -25.15
CA ILE A 5 4.21 -4.85 -24.15
C ILE A 5 5.35 -5.87 -24.01
N SER A 6 6.33 -5.55 -23.16
CA SER A 6 7.41 -6.47 -22.86
C SER A 6 6.79 -7.60 -22.07
N PHE A 7 6.95 -8.82 -22.52
CA PHE A 7 6.58 -10.04 -21.81
C PHE A 7 7.04 -9.91 -20.35
N ILE A 8 6.08 -9.91 -19.43
CA ILE A 8 6.34 -9.90 -18.00
C ILE A 8 6.34 -11.36 -17.54
N PRO A 9 7.49 -11.89 -17.11
CA PRO A 9 7.58 -13.28 -16.68
C PRO A 9 6.58 -13.61 -15.58
N GLY A 10 5.91 -14.75 -15.71
CA GLY A 10 4.96 -15.22 -14.72
C GLY A 10 3.52 -14.80 -14.94
N MET A 11 3.24 -13.78 -15.76
CA MET A 11 1.86 -13.47 -16.17
C MET A 11 1.33 -14.57 -17.08
N LEU A 12 0.05 -14.92 -16.93
CA LEU A 12 -0.63 -15.99 -17.64
C LEU A 12 -1.92 -15.47 -18.30
N THR A 13 -2.23 -15.99 -19.46
CA THR A 13 -3.59 -15.98 -19.99
C THR A 13 -4.38 -17.18 -19.45
N VAL A 14 -5.69 -17.19 -19.64
CA VAL A 14 -6.52 -18.37 -19.31
C VAL A 14 -6.10 -19.60 -20.10
N ASP A 15 -5.67 -19.43 -21.35
CA ASP A 15 -5.21 -20.54 -22.19
C ASP A 15 -3.85 -21.06 -21.72
N ASP A 16 -2.93 -20.19 -21.27
CA ASP A 16 -1.68 -20.60 -20.63
C ASP A 16 -1.95 -21.40 -19.35
N LEU A 17 -2.89 -20.95 -18.53
CA LEU A 17 -3.31 -21.69 -17.32
C LEU A 17 -3.90 -23.05 -17.68
N ARG A 18 -4.73 -23.12 -18.73
CA ARG A 18 -5.34 -24.40 -19.20
C ARG A 18 -4.24 -25.39 -19.62
N THR A 19 -3.32 -24.97 -20.45
CA THR A 19 -2.18 -25.79 -20.88
C THR A 19 -1.35 -26.24 -19.68
N ALA A 20 -1.04 -25.32 -18.75
CA ALA A 20 -0.26 -25.65 -17.56
C ALA A 20 -1.00 -26.62 -16.61
N ALA A 21 -2.34 -26.57 -16.56
CA ALA A 21 -3.13 -27.50 -15.78
C ALA A 21 -3.16 -28.90 -16.42
N GLU A 22 -3.32 -28.99 -17.75
CA GLU A 22 -3.29 -30.23 -18.51
C GLU A 22 -1.92 -30.92 -18.41
N ASP A 23 -0.83 -30.18 -18.46
CA ASP A 23 0.55 -30.66 -18.30
C ASP A 23 0.92 -30.95 -16.84
N GLY A 24 0.04 -30.65 -15.88
CA GLY A 24 0.30 -30.81 -14.45
C GLY A 24 1.32 -29.84 -13.88
N ALA A 25 1.66 -28.76 -14.59
CA ALA A 25 2.56 -27.71 -14.11
C ALA A 25 1.89 -26.74 -13.12
N ILE A 26 0.55 -26.63 -13.16
CA ILE A 26 -0.27 -25.92 -12.21
C ILE A 26 -1.46 -26.79 -11.84
N ASP A 27 -1.74 -26.98 -10.55
CA ASP A 27 -2.91 -27.70 -10.03
C ASP A 27 -3.76 -26.84 -9.10
N THR A 28 -3.25 -25.69 -8.66
CA THR A 28 -3.90 -24.82 -7.69
C THR A 28 -4.01 -23.40 -8.24
N VAL A 29 -5.19 -22.79 -8.11
CA VAL A 29 -5.41 -21.36 -8.36
C VAL A 29 -5.85 -20.70 -7.05
N ILE A 30 -5.06 -19.73 -6.60
CA ILE A 30 -5.45 -18.83 -5.52
C ILE A 30 -6.31 -17.73 -6.11
N LEU A 31 -7.54 -17.64 -5.64
CA LEU A 31 -8.44 -16.54 -5.93
C LEU A 31 -8.40 -15.60 -4.73
N ALA A 32 -7.95 -14.35 -4.91
CA ALA A 32 -7.69 -13.42 -3.82
C ALA A 32 -8.28 -12.03 -4.07
N PHE A 33 -8.60 -11.32 -2.98
CA PHE A 33 -9.00 -9.91 -2.98
C PHE A 33 -8.42 -9.22 -1.73
N PRO A 34 -8.19 -7.89 -1.76
CA PRO A 34 -7.70 -7.17 -0.58
C PRO A 34 -8.81 -6.92 0.45
N ASP A 35 -8.52 -7.20 1.72
CA ASP A 35 -9.37 -6.79 2.85
C ASP A 35 -9.16 -5.30 3.20
N PRO A 36 -9.91 -4.71 4.17
CA PRO A 36 -9.72 -3.33 4.61
C PRO A 36 -8.31 -2.99 5.12
N TYR A 37 -7.56 -3.97 5.63
CA TYR A 37 -6.15 -3.79 6.03
C TYR A 37 -5.17 -3.85 4.85
N GLY A 38 -5.61 -4.22 3.65
CA GLY A 38 -4.74 -4.48 2.51
C GLY A 38 -4.04 -5.84 2.58
N LYS A 39 -4.62 -6.82 3.29
CA LYS A 39 -4.17 -8.21 3.29
C LYS A 39 -4.90 -8.99 2.18
N PRO A 40 -4.24 -9.92 1.46
CA PRO A 40 -4.94 -10.80 0.52
C PRO A 40 -5.77 -11.83 1.26
N MET A 41 -7.07 -11.82 1.01
CA MET A 41 -8.05 -12.81 1.48
C MET A 41 -8.51 -13.64 0.30
N GLY A 42 -8.93 -14.89 0.50
CA GLY A 42 -9.43 -15.68 -0.61
C GLY A 42 -9.49 -17.19 -0.39
N LYS A 43 -9.48 -17.91 -1.52
CA LYS A 43 -9.63 -19.37 -1.55
C LYS A 43 -8.53 -20.01 -2.42
N ARG A 44 -8.19 -21.26 -2.11
CA ARG A 44 -7.38 -22.12 -2.97
C ARG A 44 -8.31 -23.09 -3.68
N LEU A 45 -8.25 -23.12 -5.00
CA LEU A 45 -9.13 -23.90 -5.86
C LEU A 45 -8.29 -24.89 -6.66
N ASP A 46 -8.85 -26.04 -6.97
CA ASP A 46 -8.33 -26.90 -8.03
C ASP A 46 -8.35 -26.17 -9.37
N ALA A 47 -7.27 -26.26 -10.14
CA ALA A 47 -7.12 -25.52 -11.38
C ALA A 47 -8.18 -25.91 -12.42
N SER A 48 -8.58 -27.18 -12.50
CA SER A 48 -9.63 -27.64 -13.43
C SER A 48 -11.00 -27.09 -13.02
N PHE A 49 -11.30 -27.09 -11.72
CA PHE A 49 -12.52 -26.48 -11.19
C PHE A 49 -12.56 -24.96 -11.43
N PHE A 50 -11.44 -24.27 -11.22
CA PHE A 50 -11.36 -22.85 -11.56
C PHE A 50 -11.69 -22.60 -13.04
N LEU A 51 -11.09 -23.36 -13.95
CA LEU A 51 -11.26 -23.18 -15.40
C LEU A 51 -12.66 -23.50 -15.90
N THR A 52 -13.38 -24.44 -15.27
CA THR A 52 -14.73 -24.85 -15.69
C THR A 52 -15.83 -24.03 -15.04
N ASP A 53 -15.73 -23.74 -13.73
CA ASP A 53 -16.82 -23.24 -12.92
C ASP A 53 -16.60 -21.84 -12.34
N VAL A 54 -15.34 -21.43 -12.11
CA VAL A 54 -15.01 -20.23 -11.34
C VAL A 54 -14.41 -19.10 -12.18
N VAL A 55 -13.96 -19.34 -13.38
CA VAL A 55 -13.34 -18.32 -14.25
C VAL A 55 -14.22 -17.08 -14.48
N ARG A 56 -15.55 -17.19 -14.30
CA ARG A 56 -16.52 -16.09 -14.38
C ARG A 56 -16.89 -15.51 -13.03
N GLY A 57 -16.44 -16.11 -11.93
CA GLY A 57 -16.67 -15.66 -10.56
C GLY A 57 -17.10 -16.78 -9.61
N THR A 58 -17.06 -16.44 -8.34
CA THR A 58 -17.48 -17.28 -7.20
C THR A 58 -17.97 -16.38 -6.10
N HIS A 59 -18.29 -16.93 -4.93
CA HIS A 59 -18.80 -16.16 -3.79
C HIS A 59 -17.86 -16.25 -2.60
N ALA A 60 -17.90 -15.24 -1.74
CA ALA A 60 -17.30 -15.21 -0.41
C ALA A 60 -18.24 -14.47 0.54
N CYS A 61 -18.14 -14.77 1.82
CA CYS A 61 -18.96 -14.09 2.81
C CYS A 61 -18.59 -12.60 2.92
N ASP A 62 -19.59 -11.74 2.99
CA ASP A 62 -19.45 -10.29 3.05
C ASP A 62 -18.82 -9.80 4.37
N TYR A 63 -18.90 -10.62 5.46
CA TYR A 63 -18.27 -10.28 6.75
C TYR A 63 -16.76 -10.03 6.64
N LEU A 64 -16.09 -10.53 5.60
CA LEU A 64 -14.65 -10.32 5.37
C LEU A 64 -14.27 -8.85 5.18
N PHE A 65 -15.25 -7.96 4.97
CA PHE A 65 -15.05 -6.52 4.97
C PHE A 65 -15.36 -5.85 6.31
N THR A 66 -15.79 -6.61 7.34
CA THR A 66 -16.23 -6.09 8.64
C THR A 66 -15.59 -6.81 9.84
N VAL A 67 -14.49 -7.54 9.60
CA VAL A 67 -13.70 -8.18 10.66
C VAL A 67 -12.55 -7.30 11.14
N ASP A 68 -12.10 -7.54 12.37
CA ASP A 68 -10.88 -6.94 12.91
C ASP A 68 -9.61 -7.71 12.48
N MET A 69 -8.45 -7.37 13.06
CA MET A 69 -7.17 -8.00 12.75
C MET A 69 -7.13 -9.49 13.16
N GLU A 70 -7.88 -9.88 14.17
CA GLU A 70 -8.03 -11.24 14.68
C GLU A 70 -9.09 -12.06 13.93
N MET A 71 -9.70 -11.49 12.89
CA MET A 71 -10.77 -12.09 12.07
C MET A 71 -12.10 -12.24 12.80
N GLU A 72 -12.32 -11.48 13.89
CA GLU A 72 -13.60 -11.45 14.59
C GLU A 72 -14.55 -10.42 13.95
N PRO A 73 -15.82 -10.78 13.70
CA PRO A 73 -16.81 -9.83 13.17
C PRO A 73 -17.06 -8.69 14.15
N VAL A 74 -16.81 -7.45 13.70
CA VAL A 74 -17.02 -6.25 14.50
C VAL A 74 -18.47 -5.76 14.34
N PRO A 75 -19.21 -5.55 15.43
CA PRO A 75 -20.57 -5.02 15.34
C PRO A 75 -20.59 -3.53 14.94
N GLY A 76 -21.71 -3.06 14.38
CA GLY A 76 -21.94 -1.64 14.08
C GLY A 76 -21.68 -1.22 12.64
N TYR A 77 -21.22 -2.09 11.77
CA TYR A 77 -21.15 -1.82 10.33
C TYR A 77 -22.54 -1.84 9.69
N ARG A 78 -22.80 -0.91 8.75
CA ARG A 78 -24.00 -0.92 7.92
C ARG A 78 -23.92 -1.91 6.76
N PHE A 79 -22.72 -2.11 6.21
CA PHE A 79 -22.50 -2.94 5.03
C PHE A 79 -22.90 -4.40 5.28
N SER A 80 -22.46 -4.99 6.39
CA SER A 80 -22.73 -6.38 6.76
C SER A 80 -22.66 -6.54 8.27
N ASN A 81 -23.63 -7.23 8.87
CA ASN A 81 -23.77 -7.39 10.31
C ASN A 81 -24.68 -8.57 10.68
N TRP A 82 -24.80 -8.88 11.97
CA TRP A 82 -25.66 -9.95 12.48
C TRP A 82 -27.13 -9.79 12.14
N GLU A 83 -27.62 -8.56 12.03
CA GLU A 83 -29.03 -8.29 11.70
C GLU A 83 -29.33 -8.57 10.22
N SER A 84 -28.36 -8.29 9.31
CA SER A 84 -28.45 -8.64 7.89
C SER A 84 -28.20 -10.12 7.61
N GLY A 85 -27.63 -10.86 8.58
CA GLY A 85 -27.38 -12.30 8.51
C GLY A 85 -26.14 -12.70 7.73
N TYR A 86 -25.23 -11.77 7.43
CA TYR A 86 -23.98 -12.00 6.69
C TYR A 86 -24.18 -12.78 5.40
N GLY A 87 -24.48 -12.07 4.32
CA GLY A 87 -24.66 -12.63 3.00
C GLY A 87 -23.36 -12.96 2.28
N ASP A 88 -23.48 -13.22 0.99
CA ASP A 88 -22.35 -13.41 0.09
C ASP A 88 -22.10 -12.17 -0.77
N VAL A 89 -20.84 -11.95 -1.12
CA VAL A 89 -20.41 -11.10 -2.23
C VAL A 89 -19.93 -11.98 -3.38
N HIS A 90 -20.18 -11.54 -4.61
CA HIS A 90 -19.61 -12.15 -5.80
C HIS A 90 -18.17 -11.68 -6.00
N LEU A 91 -17.23 -12.61 -6.15
CA LEU A 91 -15.83 -12.35 -6.48
C LEU A 91 -15.61 -12.56 -7.97
N ALA A 92 -15.43 -11.46 -8.70
CA ALA A 92 -15.18 -11.46 -10.14
C ALA A 92 -13.67 -11.47 -10.41
N PRO A 93 -13.08 -12.55 -10.98
CA PRO A 93 -11.66 -12.61 -11.28
C PRO A 93 -11.26 -11.55 -12.31
N ASP A 94 -10.28 -10.71 -11.98
CA ASP A 94 -9.61 -9.85 -12.94
C ASP A 94 -8.52 -10.65 -13.66
N LEU A 95 -8.86 -11.25 -14.78
CA LEU A 95 -7.99 -12.16 -15.52
C LEU A 95 -6.71 -11.49 -16.05
N ALA A 96 -6.67 -10.15 -16.11
CA ALA A 96 -5.43 -9.42 -16.40
C ALA A 96 -4.38 -9.53 -15.29
N THR A 97 -4.80 -9.95 -14.09
CA THR A 97 -3.91 -10.16 -12.93
C THR A 97 -3.44 -11.61 -12.78
N LEU A 98 -3.94 -12.53 -13.62
CA LEU A 98 -3.61 -13.95 -13.54
C LEU A 98 -2.12 -14.20 -13.74
N ARG A 99 -1.50 -14.90 -12.78
CA ARG A 99 -0.06 -15.12 -12.75
C ARG A 99 0.32 -16.40 -12.03
N LYS A 100 1.51 -16.91 -12.35
CA LYS A 100 2.17 -17.97 -11.60
C LYS A 100 2.77 -17.38 -10.31
N LEU A 101 2.67 -18.10 -9.20
CA LEU A 101 3.41 -17.80 -7.97
C LEU A 101 4.63 -18.73 -7.87
N SER A 102 5.81 -18.23 -8.18
CA SER A 102 7.00 -19.06 -8.29
C SER A 102 7.57 -19.54 -6.93
N TRP A 103 7.09 -18.98 -5.81
CA TRP A 103 7.44 -19.41 -4.45
C TRP A 103 6.48 -20.46 -3.87
N LEU A 104 5.38 -20.75 -4.55
CA LEU A 104 4.43 -21.82 -4.21
C LEU A 104 4.45 -22.88 -5.31
N ASP A 105 4.57 -24.12 -4.90
CA ASP A 105 4.60 -25.22 -5.86
C ASP A 105 3.30 -25.30 -6.64
N ARG A 106 3.38 -25.44 -7.96
CA ARG A 106 2.27 -25.67 -8.92
C ARG A 106 1.07 -24.72 -8.75
N THR A 107 1.33 -23.46 -8.36
CA THR A 107 0.28 -22.51 -7.96
C THR A 107 0.24 -21.28 -8.88
N ALA A 108 -0.96 -20.90 -9.28
CA ALA A 108 -1.30 -19.62 -9.89
C ALA A 108 -2.13 -18.76 -8.93
N LEU A 109 -2.22 -17.44 -9.20
CA LEU A 109 -3.06 -16.49 -8.47
C LEU A 109 -3.79 -15.59 -9.45
N VAL A 110 -5.03 -15.25 -9.10
CA VAL A 110 -5.82 -14.19 -9.74
C VAL A 110 -6.42 -13.28 -8.66
N LEU A 111 -6.36 -11.97 -8.86
CA LEU A 111 -7.05 -11.01 -8.00
C LEU A 111 -8.49 -10.82 -8.48
N CYS A 112 -9.38 -10.55 -7.53
CA CYS A 112 -10.81 -10.37 -7.79
C CYS A 112 -11.29 -8.99 -7.38
N ASP A 113 -12.27 -8.51 -8.12
CA ASP A 113 -13.13 -7.42 -7.69
C ASP A 113 -14.35 -7.98 -6.93
N ALA A 114 -14.66 -7.40 -5.78
CA ALA A 114 -15.86 -7.75 -5.02
C ALA A 114 -17.08 -7.00 -5.56
N GLN A 115 -18.16 -7.73 -5.80
CA GLN A 115 -19.41 -7.22 -6.35
C GLN A 115 -20.59 -7.66 -5.47
N LEU A 116 -21.65 -6.86 -5.44
CA LEU A 116 -22.89 -7.18 -4.77
C LEU A 116 -23.63 -8.28 -5.55
N ASP A 117 -24.18 -9.27 -4.86
CA ASP A 117 -25.04 -10.29 -5.47
C ASP A 117 -26.52 -9.90 -5.28
N PRO A 118 -27.39 -9.98 -6.32
CA PRO A 118 -27.15 -10.43 -7.68
C PRO A 118 -26.87 -9.29 -8.69
N THR A 119 -26.69 -8.05 -8.25
CA THR A 119 -26.62 -6.89 -9.17
C THR A 119 -25.29 -6.78 -9.92
N HIS A 120 -24.22 -7.39 -9.40
CA HIS A 120 -22.83 -7.26 -9.87
C HIS A 120 -22.30 -5.81 -9.82
N GLU A 121 -22.94 -4.92 -9.06
CA GLU A 121 -22.39 -3.61 -8.76
C GLU A 121 -21.16 -3.75 -7.85
N PRO A 122 -20.12 -2.90 -8.02
CA PRO A 122 -18.96 -2.96 -7.14
C PRO A 122 -19.34 -2.81 -5.67
N VAL A 123 -18.78 -3.64 -4.79
CA VAL A 123 -18.86 -3.43 -3.35
C VAL A 123 -18.13 -2.12 -3.02
N ALA A 124 -18.89 -1.09 -2.65
CA ALA A 124 -18.38 0.27 -2.50
C ALA A 124 -17.24 0.37 -1.47
N VAL A 125 -17.31 -0.42 -0.40
CA VAL A 125 -16.32 -0.42 0.71
C VAL A 125 -15.09 -1.29 0.44
N ALA A 126 -15.07 -2.08 -0.64
CA ALA A 126 -13.91 -2.88 -1.01
C ALA A 126 -12.76 -1.97 -1.49
N PRO A 127 -11.53 -2.13 -0.95
CA PRO A 127 -10.41 -1.23 -1.26
C PRO A 127 -10.12 -1.10 -2.75
N ARG A 128 -10.18 -2.21 -3.48
CA ARG A 128 -9.93 -2.22 -4.93
C ARG A 128 -11.02 -1.48 -5.71
N SER A 129 -12.28 -1.55 -5.27
CA SER A 129 -13.41 -0.78 -5.85
C SER A 129 -13.26 0.73 -5.60
N ILE A 130 -12.81 1.12 -4.40
CA ILE A 130 -12.54 2.52 -4.05
C ILE A 130 -11.48 3.10 -4.99
N LEU A 131 -10.38 2.38 -5.22
CA LEU A 131 -9.34 2.83 -6.13
C LEU A 131 -9.84 2.90 -7.58
N ARG A 132 -10.54 1.88 -8.08
CA ARG A 132 -11.12 1.87 -9.44
C ARG A 132 -12.01 3.08 -9.66
N LYS A 133 -12.87 3.42 -8.70
CA LYS A 133 -13.74 4.62 -8.77
C LYS A 133 -12.92 5.90 -8.97
N GLN A 134 -11.79 6.07 -8.27
CA GLN A 134 -10.96 7.25 -8.44
C GLN A 134 -10.23 7.27 -9.79
N LEU A 135 -9.79 6.10 -10.28
CA LEU A 135 -9.17 5.99 -11.60
C LEU A 135 -10.16 6.26 -12.73
N ASP A 136 -11.44 5.90 -12.57
CA ASP A 136 -12.49 6.22 -13.53
C ASP A 136 -12.78 7.75 -13.55
N ARG A 137 -12.80 8.40 -12.38
CA ARG A 137 -12.86 9.86 -12.29
C ARG A 137 -11.66 10.51 -13.00
N LEU A 138 -10.45 10.03 -12.74
CA LEU A 138 -9.23 10.53 -13.37
C LEU A 138 -9.29 10.40 -14.90
N ARG A 139 -9.76 9.24 -15.39
CA ARG A 139 -9.94 8.97 -16.82
C ARG A 139 -10.98 9.92 -17.45
N ALA A 140 -12.06 10.24 -16.74
CA ALA A 140 -13.07 11.20 -17.19
C ALA A 140 -12.50 12.63 -17.38
N HIS A 141 -11.40 12.95 -16.66
CA HIS A 141 -10.64 14.20 -16.87
C HIS A 141 -9.56 14.09 -17.97
N GLY A 142 -9.47 12.96 -18.68
CA GLY A 142 -8.50 12.74 -19.76
C GLY A 142 -7.11 12.29 -19.29
N TYR A 143 -6.95 11.88 -18.04
CA TYR A 143 -5.68 11.48 -17.49
C TYR A 143 -5.62 10.00 -17.11
N ALA A 144 -4.41 9.44 -17.16
CA ALA A 144 -4.01 8.21 -16.50
C ALA A 144 -2.99 8.53 -15.42
N ALA A 145 -2.74 7.62 -14.49
CA ALA A 145 -1.70 7.78 -13.48
C ALA A 145 -0.77 6.58 -13.48
N MET A 146 0.53 6.88 -13.40
CA MET A 146 1.60 5.91 -13.15
C MET A 146 2.09 6.08 -11.72
N ALA A 147 2.37 4.96 -11.07
CA ALA A 147 2.85 4.93 -9.69
C ALA A 147 4.03 4.01 -9.50
N GLY A 148 4.85 4.32 -8.49
CA GLY A 148 5.88 3.46 -7.93
C GLY A 148 5.67 3.32 -6.42
N SER A 149 6.09 2.19 -5.87
CA SER A 149 6.08 1.95 -4.43
C SER A 149 7.45 1.43 -4.00
N GLU A 150 8.06 2.14 -3.05
CA GLU A 150 9.28 1.72 -2.35
C GLU A 150 8.86 1.21 -0.97
N LEU A 151 9.15 -0.06 -0.67
CA LEU A 151 8.71 -0.70 0.57
C LEU A 151 9.88 -1.06 1.45
N GLU A 152 9.85 -0.52 2.67
CA GLU A 152 10.77 -0.87 3.74
C GLU A 152 10.17 -1.95 4.64
N TYR A 153 11.02 -2.81 5.20
CA TYR A 153 10.64 -3.90 6.10
C TYR A 153 11.81 -4.29 7.00
N PHE A 154 11.50 -4.92 8.14
CA PHE A 154 12.51 -5.53 9.01
C PHE A 154 12.51 -7.03 8.84
N LEU A 155 13.71 -7.64 8.87
CA LEU A 155 13.93 -9.08 8.79
C LEU A 155 14.53 -9.64 10.07
N TYR A 156 14.10 -10.85 10.43
CA TYR A 156 14.60 -11.58 11.60
C TYR A 156 14.88 -13.05 11.24
N ARG A 157 15.95 -13.61 11.82
CA ARG A 157 16.26 -15.06 11.74
C ARG A 157 15.36 -15.90 12.65
N THR A 158 14.44 -15.30 13.37
CA THR A 158 13.40 -15.96 14.15
C THR A 158 12.21 -16.26 13.24
N SER A 159 11.73 -17.51 13.25
CA SER A 159 10.49 -17.87 12.51
C SER A 159 9.27 -17.17 13.10
N TYR A 160 8.18 -17.04 12.32
CA TYR A 160 6.92 -16.48 12.84
C TYR A 160 6.38 -17.29 14.02
N LEU A 161 6.52 -18.63 13.99
CA LEU A 161 6.08 -19.51 15.08
C LEU A 161 6.86 -19.23 16.37
N ASP A 162 8.18 -19.10 16.29
CA ASP A 162 8.99 -18.83 17.46
C ASP A 162 8.84 -17.38 17.95
N ALA A 163 8.63 -16.44 17.03
CA ALA A 163 8.28 -15.07 17.39
C ALA A 163 6.99 -15.01 18.21
N ALA A 164 5.93 -15.69 17.74
CA ALA A 164 4.66 -15.78 18.44
C ALA A 164 4.79 -16.46 19.83
N ARG A 165 5.57 -17.53 19.94
CA ARG A 165 5.82 -18.23 21.21
C ARG A 165 6.56 -17.38 22.25
N ASN A 166 7.32 -16.38 21.78
CA ASN A 166 8.08 -15.46 22.61
C ASN A 166 7.43 -14.07 22.74
N ASP A 167 6.13 -13.95 22.47
CA ASP A 167 5.40 -12.69 22.49
C ASP A 167 6.07 -11.59 21.64
N TYR A 168 6.66 -11.98 20.50
CA TYR A 168 7.41 -11.13 19.57
C TYR A 168 8.59 -10.37 20.21
N ARG A 169 9.20 -10.96 21.24
CA ARG A 169 10.37 -10.42 21.96
C ARG A 169 11.64 -11.19 21.64
N ASN A 170 12.79 -10.52 21.83
CA ASN A 170 14.10 -11.13 21.67
C ASN A 170 14.29 -11.84 20.32
N LEU A 171 13.80 -11.21 19.24
CA LEU A 171 13.92 -11.73 17.90
C LEU A 171 15.40 -11.74 17.47
N ALA A 172 15.84 -12.84 16.87
CA ALA A 172 17.20 -12.97 16.35
C ALA A 172 17.36 -12.08 15.10
N GLU A 173 18.31 -11.17 15.16
CA GLU A 173 18.59 -10.20 14.12
C GLU A 173 19.28 -10.82 12.90
N VAL A 174 19.00 -10.34 11.69
CA VAL A 174 19.73 -10.71 10.48
C VAL A 174 21.07 -9.97 10.34
N GLY A 175 21.15 -8.76 10.91
CA GLY A 175 22.33 -7.90 10.97
C GLY A 175 22.53 -7.33 12.35
N TRP A 176 23.77 -7.02 12.74
CA TRP A 176 24.10 -6.55 14.09
C TRP A 176 24.66 -5.12 14.14
N TYR A 177 24.65 -4.42 12.99
CA TYR A 177 24.93 -3.01 12.86
C TYR A 177 24.10 -2.41 11.72
N ARG A 178 24.01 -1.09 11.64
CA ARG A 178 23.30 -0.36 10.60
C ARG A 178 23.92 -0.66 9.23
N GLU A 179 23.08 -1.09 8.31
CA GLU A 179 23.52 -1.50 6.97
C GLU A 179 23.65 -0.32 6.02
N ASP A 180 22.56 0.38 5.78
CA ASP A 180 22.44 1.60 4.98
C ASP A 180 23.38 1.67 3.76
N TYR A 181 23.08 0.88 2.73
CA TYR A 181 23.90 0.67 1.50
C TYR A 181 25.20 -0.14 1.70
N HIS A 182 25.54 -0.63 2.88
CA HIS A 182 26.78 -1.38 3.12
C HIS A 182 26.69 -2.82 2.57
N LEU A 183 27.35 -3.10 1.45
CA LEU A 183 27.20 -4.34 0.68
C LEU A 183 27.62 -5.61 1.44
N LEU A 184 28.57 -5.53 2.38
CA LEU A 184 29.01 -6.71 3.12
C LEU A 184 27.87 -7.36 3.92
N GLN A 185 27.06 -6.53 4.60
CA GLN A 185 25.93 -7.04 5.37
C GLN A 185 24.80 -7.51 4.45
N ALA A 186 24.53 -6.78 3.36
CA ALA A 186 23.57 -7.19 2.34
C ALA A 186 23.87 -8.59 1.77
N SER A 187 25.16 -8.95 1.64
CA SER A 187 25.57 -10.30 1.20
C SER A 187 25.17 -11.40 2.17
N ARG A 188 25.01 -11.11 3.47
CA ARG A 188 24.58 -12.07 4.49
C ARG A 188 23.08 -12.35 4.49
N THR A 189 22.31 -11.43 3.93
CA THR A 189 20.85 -11.53 3.79
C THR A 189 20.42 -11.85 2.35
N GLU A 190 21.39 -12.19 1.47
CA GLU A 190 21.11 -12.49 0.06
C GLU A 190 20.29 -13.78 -0.13
N ASP A 191 20.33 -14.70 0.82
CA ASP A 191 19.44 -15.86 0.86
C ASP A 191 17.96 -15.43 0.88
N LEU A 192 17.61 -14.40 1.65
CA LEU A 192 16.28 -13.81 1.74
C LEU A 192 16.02 -12.82 0.59
N ASN A 193 16.78 -11.72 0.55
CA ASN A 193 16.55 -10.64 -0.42
C ASN A 193 16.72 -11.10 -1.88
N GLY A 194 17.65 -12.02 -2.14
CA GLY A 194 17.81 -12.64 -3.45
C GLY A 194 16.62 -13.54 -3.81
N ALA A 195 16.06 -14.28 -2.85
CA ALA A 195 14.85 -15.07 -3.06
C ALA A 195 13.66 -14.15 -3.37
N PHE A 196 13.46 -13.06 -2.62
CA PHE A 196 12.39 -12.09 -2.89
C PHE A 196 12.49 -11.54 -4.33
N ARG A 197 13.66 -11.06 -4.75
CA ARG A 197 13.87 -10.53 -6.10
C ARG A 197 13.54 -11.56 -7.19
N ARG A 198 14.07 -12.78 -7.06
CA ARG A 198 13.89 -13.84 -8.06
C ARG A 198 12.43 -14.29 -8.17
N HIS A 199 11.79 -14.52 -7.03
CA HIS A 199 10.42 -15.00 -7.01
C HIS A 199 9.42 -13.93 -7.46
N LEU A 200 9.55 -12.69 -7.01
CA LEU A 200 8.70 -11.59 -7.47
C LEU A 200 8.84 -11.38 -8.98
N ALA A 201 10.06 -11.30 -9.49
CA ALA A 201 10.30 -11.15 -10.93
C ALA A 201 9.72 -12.30 -11.76
N ALA A 202 9.78 -13.53 -11.26
CA ALA A 202 9.20 -14.72 -11.92
C ALA A 202 7.67 -14.83 -11.76
N SER A 203 7.05 -13.94 -10.97
CA SER A 203 5.61 -13.95 -10.66
C SER A 203 4.90 -12.66 -11.10
N GLY A 204 5.39 -11.99 -12.12
CA GLY A 204 4.73 -10.82 -12.70
C GLY A 204 4.92 -9.52 -11.92
N VAL A 205 5.91 -9.47 -11.01
CA VAL A 205 6.26 -8.25 -10.27
C VAL A 205 7.71 -7.87 -10.58
N PRO A 206 7.95 -7.01 -11.61
CA PRO A 206 9.30 -6.60 -11.99
C PRO A 206 9.99 -5.84 -10.85
N VAL A 207 11.10 -6.37 -10.37
CA VAL A 207 11.90 -5.77 -9.29
C VAL A 207 13.01 -4.90 -9.88
N GLU A 208 13.30 -3.77 -9.25
CA GLU A 208 14.43 -2.90 -9.57
C GLU A 208 15.64 -3.21 -8.68
N SER A 209 15.45 -3.19 -7.37
CA SER A 209 16.55 -3.34 -6.41
C SER A 209 16.09 -3.80 -5.04
N THR A 210 17.06 -4.26 -4.24
CA THR A 210 16.97 -4.36 -2.78
C THR A 210 18.22 -3.73 -2.18
N LYS A 211 18.09 -3.08 -1.04
CA LYS A 211 19.20 -2.52 -0.28
C LYS A 211 18.93 -2.58 1.22
N GLY A 212 19.99 -2.45 2.02
CA GLY A 212 19.86 -2.16 3.44
C GLY A 212 19.41 -0.72 3.68
N GLU A 213 18.67 -0.52 4.75
CA GLU A 213 18.14 0.75 5.21
C GLU A 213 18.80 1.25 6.48
N PHE A 214 18.37 2.44 6.93
CA PHE A 214 18.96 3.14 8.08
C PHE A 214 18.75 2.39 9.41
N GLY A 215 17.65 1.67 9.60
CA GLY A 215 17.42 0.83 10.76
C GLY A 215 18.25 -0.45 10.74
N LYS A 216 18.67 -0.92 11.92
CA LYS A 216 19.33 -2.23 12.05
C LYS A 216 18.33 -3.34 11.66
N ASN A 217 18.71 -4.28 10.78
CA ASN A 217 17.86 -5.30 10.17
C ASN A 217 16.79 -4.76 9.18
N GLN A 218 16.84 -3.49 8.85
CA GLN A 218 15.89 -2.88 7.92
C GLN A 218 16.39 -2.99 6.48
N HIS A 219 15.47 -3.31 5.59
CA HIS A 219 15.71 -3.47 4.16
C HIS A 219 14.64 -2.75 3.37
N GLU A 220 14.94 -2.43 2.11
CA GLU A 220 14.01 -1.86 1.16
C GLU A 220 13.99 -2.71 -0.12
N LEU A 221 12.80 -2.87 -0.70
CA LEU A 221 12.61 -3.49 -2.01
C LEU A 221 11.83 -2.56 -2.93
N ASN A 222 12.42 -2.27 -4.08
CA ASN A 222 11.87 -1.40 -5.11
C ASN A 222 11.38 -2.22 -6.29
N ILE A 223 10.15 -1.94 -6.73
CA ILE A 223 9.53 -2.53 -7.91
C ILE A 223 9.30 -1.48 -8.99
N ARG A 224 9.39 -1.90 -10.25
CA ARG A 224 9.21 -1.00 -11.40
C ARG A 224 7.83 -0.37 -11.38
N TYR A 225 7.78 0.95 -11.65
CA TYR A 225 6.54 1.70 -11.75
C TYR A 225 5.57 1.08 -12.78
N ALA A 226 4.28 1.27 -12.54
CA ALA A 226 3.20 0.71 -13.33
C ALA A 226 1.96 1.64 -13.28
N PRO A 227 0.92 1.38 -14.08
CA PRO A 227 -0.40 1.96 -13.85
C PRO A 227 -0.83 1.75 -12.40
N VAL A 228 -1.50 2.73 -11.80
CA VAL A 228 -1.75 2.78 -10.36
C VAL A 228 -2.44 1.54 -9.81
N LEU A 229 -3.46 1.00 -10.49
CA LEU A 229 -4.14 -0.22 -10.02
C LEU A 229 -3.19 -1.42 -10.01
N GLU A 230 -2.42 -1.59 -11.08
CA GLU A 230 -1.40 -2.64 -11.17
C GLU A 230 -0.32 -2.46 -10.10
N MET A 231 0.07 -1.22 -9.79
CA MET A 231 1.03 -0.95 -8.71
C MET A 231 0.46 -1.33 -7.35
N ALA A 232 -0.80 -1.03 -7.06
CA ALA A 232 -1.45 -1.46 -5.82
C ALA A 232 -1.50 -2.99 -5.71
N ASP A 233 -1.83 -3.68 -6.81
CA ASP A 233 -1.83 -5.15 -6.90
C ASP A 233 -0.41 -5.72 -6.69
N ARG A 234 0.63 -5.12 -7.28
CA ARG A 234 2.03 -5.51 -7.10
C ARG A 234 2.53 -5.28 -5.67
N HIS A 235 2.13 -4.17 -5.03
CA HIS A 235 2.47 -3.87 -3.64
C HIS A 235 1.86 -4.91 -2.69
N LEU A 236 0.58 -5.26 -2.86
CA LEU A 236 -0.07 -6.34 -2.12
C LEU A 236 0.71 -7.65 -2.23
N LEU A 237 1.05 -8.05 -3.47
CA LEU A 237 1.78 -9.29 -3.73
C LEU A 237 3.21 -9.26 -3.19
N LEU A 238 3.89 -8.11 -3.23
CA LEU A 238 5.21 -7.94 -2.64
C LEU A 238 5.18 -8.22 -1.14
N LYS A 239 4.24 -7.61 -0.40
CA LYS A 239 4.11 -7.86 1.05
C LYS A 239 3.84 -9.33 1.34
N GLN A 240 2.95 -9.97 0.57
CA GLN A 240 2.62 -11.39 0.72
C GLN A 240 3.83 -12.28 0.41
N ALA A 241 4.51 -12.06 -0.72
CA ALA A 241 5.67 -12.84 -1.13
C ALA A 241 6.81 -12.77 -0.11
N VAL A 242 7.14 -11.57 0.37
CA VAL A 242 8.20 -11.37 1.38
C VAL A 242 7.88 -12.16 2.65
N LYS A 243 6.63 -12.15 3.12
CA LYS A 243 6.21 -12.91 4.30
C LYS A 243 6.25 -14.43 4.07
N GLU A 244 5.65 -14.93 2.97
CA GLU A 244 5.58 -16.36 2.69
C GLU A 244 6.97 -16.96 2.42
N ILE A 245 7.84 -16.25 1.70
CA ILE A 245 9.20 -16.71 1.44
C ILE A 245 10.05 -16.69 2.73
N SER A 246 9.87 -15.65 3.57
CA SER A 246 10.54 -15.62 4.89
C SER A 246 10.13 -16.81 5.74
N ASP A 247 8.84 -17.13 5.81
CA ASP A 247 8.32 -18.28 6.56
C ASP A 247 8.90 -19.60 6.05
N GLN A 248 8.95 -19.81 4.73
CA GLN A 248 9.57 -21.00 4.11
C GLN A 248 11.05 -21.15 4.46
N LEU A 249 11.74 -20.04 4.71
CA LEU A 249 13.15 -20.01 5.12
C LEU A 249 13.34 -19.97 6.64
N ALA A 250 12.28 -20.26 7.43
CA ALA A 250 12.25 -20.21 8.89
C ALA A 250 12.73 -18.86 9.47
N CYS A 251 12.40 -17.78 8.77
CA CYS A 251 12.66 -16.38 9.14
C CYS A 251 11.34 -15.63 9.26
N SER A 252 11.39 -14.39 9.67
CA SER A 252 10.22 -13.52 9.64
C SER A 252 10.54 -12.13 9.10
N ALA A 253 9.54 -11.51 8.47
CA ALA A 253 9.55 -10.15 7.97
C ALA A 253 8.37 -9.37 8.54
N THR A 254 8.58 -8.10 8.90
CA THR A 254 7.49 -7.23 9.34
C THR A 254 7.46 -5.94 8.55
N PHE A 255 6.24 -5.53 8.21
CA PHE A 255 5.91 -4.24 7.61
C PHE A 255 5.26 -3.29 8.62
N MET A 256 5.46 -3.50 9.93
CA MET A 256 5.07 -2.52 10.93
C MET A 256 5.75 -1.18 10.65
N ALA A 257 5.01 -0.09 10.78
CA ALA A 257 5.56 1.25 10.56
C ALA A 257 6.67 1.60 11.59
N LYS A 258 6.58 1.08 12.81
CA LYS A 258 7.59 1.27 13.88
C LYS A 258 7.70 -0.01 14.72
N PRO A 259 8.48 -1.01 14.31
CA PRO A 259 8.60 -2.27 15.05
C PRO A 259 9.43 -2.14 16.33
N ASP A 260 10.38 -1.19 16.38
CA ASP A 260 11.23 -0.91 17.53
C ASP A 260 11.31 0.61 17.75
N ALA A 261 11.14 1.04 19.01
CA ALA A 261 11.20 2.46 19.37
C ALA A 261 12.61 3.06 19.16
N ALA A 262 13.67 2.25 19.26
CA ALA A 262 15.06 2.70 19.11
C ALA A 262 15.54 2.76 17.65
N GLU A 263 14.82 2.12 16.72
CA GLU A 263 15.21 2.05 15.31
C GLU A 263 14.37 3.01 14.44
N ALA A 264 14.80 3.23 13.20
CA ALA A 264 13.98 3.94 12.21
C ALA A 264 12.66 3.20 11.95
N GLY A 265 11.62 3.94 11.56
CA GLY A 265 10.38 3.34 11.10
C GLY A 265 10.46 2.88 9.65
N SER A 266 9.56 2.00 9.23
CA SER A 266 9.45 1.54 7.84
C SER A 266 8.43 2.34 7.06
N SER A 267 8.86 2.84 5.90
CA SER A 267 8.06 3.64 4.96
C SER A 267 7.51 2.81 3.81
N ALA A 268 6.44 3.31 3.21
CA ALA A 268 6.04 3.01 1.84
C ALA A 268 6.05 4.34 1.07
N HIS A 269 7.18 4.68 0.43
CA HIS A 269 7.21 5.91 -0.38
C HIS A 269 6.39 5.70 -1.64
N LEU A 270 5.41 6.58 -1.88
CA LEU A 270 4.55 6.52 -3.05
C LEU A 270 4.98 7.56 -4.08
N HIS A 271 5.39 7.08 -5.25
CA HIS A 271 5.70 7.94 -6.38
C HIS A 271 4.51 7.99 -7.32
N VAL A 272 4.12 9.19 -7.76
CA VAL A 272 3.00 9.36 -8.69
C VAL A 272 3.31 10.41 -9.73
N SER A 273 2.87 10.15 -10.97
CA SER A 273 2.82 11.10 -12.06
C SER A 273 1.54 10.90 -12.88
N LEU A 274 1.00 11.99 -13.44
CA LEU A 274 -0.13 11.92 -14.36
C LEU A 274 0.34 11.86 -15.81
N TRP A 275 -0.43 11.18 -16.63
CA TRP A 275 -0.11 10.92 -18.03
C TRP A 275 -1.31 11.21 -18.92
N THR A 276 -1.07 11.72 -20.12
CA THR A 276 -2.06 11.87 -21.19
C THR A 276 -1.78 10.90 -22.33
N ALA A 277 -2.83 10.54 -23.06
CA ALA A 277 -2.70 9.75 -24.27
C ALA A 277 -2.80 10.71 -25.47
N ASP A 278 -1.66 10.99 -26.09
CA ASP A 278 -1.58 11.75 -27.34
C ASP A 278 -1.22 10.79 -28.48
N ASP A 279 -2.07 10.71 -29.51
CA ASP A 279 -1.89 9.84 -30.68
C ASP A 279 -1.59 8.35 -30.35
N GLY A 280 -2.08 7.87 -29.19
CA GLY A 280 -1.87 6.50 -28.73
C GLY A 280 -0.61 6.28 -27.87
N ASP A 281 0.24 7.28 -27.73
CA ASP A 281 1.39 7.25 -26.84
C ASP A 281 1.06 7.91 -25.49
N LEU A 282 1.44 7.24 -24.39
CA LEU A 282 1.33 7.81 -23.04
C LEU A 282 2.52 8.73 -22.77
N THR A 283 2.23 9.99 -22.43
CA THR A 283 3.24 10.98 -22.08
C THR A 283 3.01 11.55 -20.70
N ASN A 284 4.10 11.79 -19.94
CA ASN A 284 4.02 12.40 -18.61
C ASN A 284 3.51 13.85 -18.75
N ALA A 285 2.40 14.18 -18.10
CA ALA A 285 1.74 15.48 -18.16
C ALA A 285 2.27 16.49 -17.11
N PHE A 286 3.16 16.06 -16.22
CA PHE A 286 3.73 16.94 -15.19
C PHE A 286 4.77 17.94 -15.71
N PRO A 287 5.64 17.60 -16.68
CA PRO A 287 6.54 18.57 -17.31
C PRO A 287 5.77 19.66 -18.05
N GLY A 288 6.34 20.87 -18.09
CA GLY A 288 5.75 22.01 -18.81
C GLY A 288 6.71 23.20 -18.90
N SER A 289 6.22 24.29 -19.49
CA SER A 289 6.97 25.55 -19.63
C SER A 289 6.89 26.46 -18.38
N GLY A 290 6.03 26.12 -17.42
CA GLY A 290 5.93 26.84 -16.14
C GLY A 290 7.15 26.58 -15.26
N ASN A 291 7.27 27.36 -14.21
CA ASN A 291 8.36 27.25 -13.22
C ASN A 291 7.80 27.29 -11.81
N LEU A 292 8.07 26.22 -11.04
CA LEU A 292 7.77 26.17 -9.64
C LEU A 292 9.10 26.06 -8.87
N SER A 293 9.62 27.20 -8.40
CA SER A 293 10.87 27.24 -7.62
C SER A 293 12.07 26.53 -8.29
N GLY A 294 12.22 26.70 -9.58
CA GLY A 294 13.28 26.10 -10.38
C GLY A 294 12.91 24.78 -11.08
N ILE A 295 11.75 24.23 -10.79
CA ILE A 295 11.24 23.02 -11.45
C ILE A 295 10.43 23.42 -12.69
N ALA A 296 10.83 22.96 -13.88
CA ALA A 296 10.06 23.13 -15.10
C ALA A 296 8.86 22.17 -15.10
N CYS A 297 7.66 22.70 -14.91
CA CYS A 297 6.45 21.91 -14.74
C CYS A 297 5.23 22.56 -15.36
N SER A 298 4.18 21.76 -15.53
CA SER A 298 2.84 22.20 -15.95
C SER A 298 2.04 22.78 -14.76
N ASP A 299 0.95 23.48 -15.06
CA ASP A 299 -0.02 23.88 -14.05
C ASP A 299 -0.67 22.67 -13.39
N LEU A 300 -0.88 21.61 -14.18
CA LEU A 300 -1.40 20.33 -13.70
C LEU A 300 -0.55 19.76 -12.55
N PHE A 301 0.78 19.80 -12.70
CA PHE A 301 1.71 19.36 -11.63
C PHE A 301 1.53 20.18 -10.35
N ARG A 302 1.47 21.52 -10.48
CA ARG A 302 1.34 22.42 -9.33
C ARG A 302 0.03 22.16 -8.58
N TRP A 303 -1.07 22.13 -9.31
CA TRP A 303 -2.39 21.90 -8.70
C TRP A 303 -2.55 20.51 -8.11
N PHE A 304 -1.99 19.48 -8.76
CA PHE A 304 -2.00 18.13 -8.21
C PHE A 304 -1.19 18.06 -6.88
N LEU A 305 0.01 18.64 -6.86
CA LEU A 305 0.82 18.73 -5.64
C LEU A 305 0.10 19.54 -4.55
N GLY A 306 -0.45 20.70 -4.90
CA GLY A 306 -1.19 21.59 -3.99
C GLY A 306 -2.38 20.88 -3.36
N GLY A 307 -3.20 20.21 -4.18
CA GLY A 307 -4.35 19.45 -3.70
C GLY A 307 -3.95 18.27 -2.83
N TRP A 308 -2.93 17.51 -3.23
CA TRP A 308 -2.46 16.37 -2.42
C TRP A 308 -1.99 16.84 -1.05
N MET A 309 -1.16 17.89 -0.98
CA MET A 309 -0.71 18.47 0.29
C MET A 309 -1.87 19.00 1.14
N HIS A 310 -2.82 19.70 0.52
CA HIS A 310 -3.95 20.33 1.22
C HIS A 310 -4.81 19.30 1.95
N TYR A 311 -5.08 18.16 1.30
CA TYR A 311 -6.04 17.17 1.79
C TYR A 311 -5.40 15.99 2.56
N VAL A 312 -4.06 15.91 2.69
CA VAL A 312 -3.42 14.85 3.51
C VAL A 312 -3.96 14.80 4.94
N PRO A 313 -4.16 15.90 5.68
CA PRO A 313 -4.67 15.80 7.05
C PRO A 313 -6.05 15.17 7.16
N GLU A 314 -6.90 15.37 6.15
CA GLU A 314 -8.25 14.79 6.09
C GLU A 314 -8.23 13.31 5.67
N LEU A 315 -7.24 12.91 4.88
CA LEU A 315 -7.11 11.55 4.34
C LEU A 315 -6.00 10.74 5.02
N MET A 316 -5.49 11.23 6.16
CA MET A 316 -4.32 10.65 6.83
C MET A 316 -4.48 9.18 7.21
N VAL A 317 -5.68 8.72 7.55
CA VAL A 317 -5.99 7.30 7.81
C VAL A 317 -5.66 6.38 6.63
N CYS A 318 -5.69 6.89 5.40
CA CYS A 318 -5.30 6.14 4.20
C CYS A 318 -3.78 5.98 4.07
N PHE A 319 -2.99 6.82 4.74
CA PHE A 319 -1.51 6.81 4.70
C PHE A 319 -0.88 6.26 5.98
N ALA A 320 -1.59 6.34 7.09
CA ALA A 320 -1.16 5.90 8.42
C ALA A 320 -2.33 5.19 9.13
N PRO A 321 -2.62 3.91 8.76
CA PRO A 321 -3.87 3.26 9.11
C PRO A 321 -3.92 2.63 10.51
N THR A 322 -2.78 2.57 11.22
CA THR A 322 -2.69 1.90 12.52
C THR A 322 -2.20 2.85 13.62
N VAL A 323 -2.45 2.51 14.87
CA VAL A 323 -1.88 3.27 16.02
C VAL A 323 -0.34 3.24 15.99
N ASN A 324 0.25 2.22 15.38
CA ASN A 324 1.69 2.09 15.25
C ASN A 324 2.26 3.03 14.18
N SER A 325 1.49 3.36 13.14
CA SER A 325 1.91 4.29 12.07
C SER A 325 2.38 5.65 12.61
N TYR A 326 1.70 6.18 13.62
CA TYR A 326 1.97 7.50 14.19
C TYR A 326 3.24 7.54 15.04
N LYS A 327 3.74 6.39 15.52
CA LYS A 327 5.00 6.29 16.25
C LYS A 327 6.23 6.48 15.35
N ARG A 328 6.04 6.49 14.04
CA ARG A 328 7.09 6.71 13.04
C ARG A 328 7.43 8.22 12.90
N PHE A 329 6.48 9.11 13.14
CA PHE A 329 6.62 10.56 12.91
C PHE A 329 7.39 11.26 14.02
N GLU A 330 8.71 11.07 14.03
CA GLU A 330 9.65 11.66 14.98
C GLU A 330 10.69 12.51 14.26
N ALA A 331 11.08 13.65 14.85
CA ALA A 331 12.11 14.49 14.28
C ALA A 331 13.46 13.72 14.18
N GLY A 332 14.11 13.82 13.03
CA GLY A 332 15.38 13.13 12.78
C GLY A 332 15.27 11.63 12.48
N SER A 333 14.05 11.09 12.32
CA SER A 333 13.79 9.67 12.06
C SER A 333 13.71 9.30 10.58
N TRP A 334 14.00 10.21 9.66
CA TRP A 334 13.77 10.12 8.20
C TRP A 334 12.30 10.07 7.78
N ALA A 335 11.37 9.96 8.72
CA ALA A 335 9.95 10.12 8.48
C ALA A 335 9.54 11.59 8.58
N PRO A 336 8.71 12.12 7.66
CA PRO A 336 8.28 13.52 7.72
C PRO A 336 7.35 13.77 8.91
N THR A 337 7.50 14.93 9.54
CA THR A 337 6.64 15.35 10.66
C THR A 337 5.72 16.51 10.30
N ALA A 338 5.92 17.10 9.10
CA ALA A 338 5.20 18.29 8.66
C ALA A 338 4.84 18.22 7.18
N LEU A 339 3.83 19.00 6.80
CA LEU A 339 3.34 19.15 5.43
C LEU A 339 4.21 20.14 4.65
N ALA A 340 5.37 19.69 4.23
CA ALA A 340 6.29 20.46 3.40
C ALA A 340 6.61 19.73 2.11
N TRP A 341 6.89 20.48 1.05
CA TRP A 341 7.48 19.95 -0.17
C TRP A 341 8.82 20.62 -0.46
N SER A 342 9.68 19.92 -1.18
CA SER A 342 10.97 20.46 -1.60
C SER A 342 11.53 19.69 -2.79
N PRO A 343 12.32 20.33 -3.66
CA PRO A 343 13.14 19.63 -4.64
C PRO A 343 14.19 18.75 -3.94
N ASP A 344 14.17 17.46 -4.23
CA ASP A 344 15.17 16.46 -3.80
C ASP A 344 15.58 16.53 -2.31
N ASN A 345 14.61 16.71 -1.41
CA ASN A 345 14.85 16.84 0.03
C ASN A 345 14.16 15.69 0.81
N ARG A 346 14.93 14.83 1.45
CA ARG A 346 14.46 13.64 2.18
C ARG A 346 13.84 13.95 3.55
N THR A 347 13.93 15.20 4.05
CA THR A 347 13.25 15.62 5.29
C THR A 347 11.83 16.12 5.04
N ALA A 348 11.45 16.36 3.77
CA ALA A 348 10.13 16.83 3.38
C ALA A 348 9.14 15.68 3.21
N GLY A 349 7.87 15.92 3.51
CA GLY A 349 6.77 14.97 3.28
C GLY A 349 6.52 14.69 1.79
N PHE A 350 6.75 15.71 0.96
CA PHE A 350 6.65 15.63 -0.49
C PHE A 350 7.99 16.03 -1.13
N ARG A 351 8.67 15.06 -1.69
CA ARG A 351 9.94 15.23 -2.40
C ARG A 351 9.70 15.21 -3.89
N ILE A 352 10.13 16.27 -4.58
CA ILE A 352 10.00 16.32 -6.04
C ILE A 352 11.25 15.73 -6.66
N VAL A 353 11.07 14.72 -7.49
CA VAL A 353 12.16 13.96 -8.12
C VAL A 353 12.00 13.87 -9.62
N GLY A 354 13.15 13.78 -10.30
CA GLY A 354 13.23 13.73 -11.75
C GLY A 354 13.06 15.08 -12.42
N THR A 355 13.26 15.10 -13.73
CA THR A 355 13.08 16.26 -14.61
C THR A 355 12.54 15.78 -15.96
N GLY A 356 11.87 16.66 -16.71
CA GLY A 356 11.29 16.28 -18.00
C GLY A 356 10.41 15.02 -17.86
N PRO A 357 10.53 14.03 -18.75
CA PRO A 357 9.67 12.84 -18.72
C PRO A 357 9.69 12.02 -17.43
N SER A 358 10.70 12.21 -16.57
CA SER A 358 10.83 11.51 -15.29
C SER A 358 10.28 12.29 -14.08
N LEU A 359 9.75 13.50 -14.29
CA LEU A 359 9.22 14.36 -13.21
C LEU A 359 8.05 13.66 -12.50
N ARG A 360 8.15 13.53 -11.17
CA ARG A 360 7.15 12.90 -10.34
C ARG A 360 7.16 13.44 -8.91
N ILE A 361 6.10 13.19 -8.19
CA ILE A 361 5.97 13.50 -6.76
C ILE A 361 6.20 12.21 -5.98
N GLU A 362 7.12 12.26 -5.02
CA GLU A 362 7.32 11.22 -4.01
C GLU A 362 6.69 11.70 -2.70
N CYS A 363 5.69 10.96 -2.21
CA CYS A 363 5.13 11.16 -0.88
C CYS A 363 5.79 10.20 0.10
N ARG A 364 6.42 10.73 1.15
CA ARG A 364 7.18 9.99 2.17
C ARG A 364 6.38 9.76 3.46
N ILE A 365 5.11 10.22 3.48
CA ILE A 365 4.24 10.12 4.65
C ILE A 365 3.78 8.67 4.92
N PRO A 366 3.41 7.85 3.93
CA PRO A 366 2.88 6.52 4.19
C PRO A 366 3.88 5.60 4.89
N GLY A 367 3.40 4.83 5.87
CA GLY A 367 4.13 3.72 6.47
C GLY A 367 4.02 2.43 5.66
N ALA A 368 4.93 1.47 5.92
CA ALA A 368 4.90 0.18 5.24
C ALA A 368 3.66 -0.68 5.58
N ASP A 369 2.93 -0.31 6.63
CA ASP A 369 1.66 -0.91 7.05
C ASP A 369 0.45 -0.46 6.21
N VAL A 370 0.63 0.48 5.28
CA VAL A 370 -0.43 1.05 4.45
C VAL A 370 -1.20 0.01 3.62
N ASN A 371 -2.50 0.25 3.43
CA ASN A 371 -3.30 -0.39 2.39
C ASN A 371 -3.07 0.36 1.07
N PRO A 372 -2.40 -0.25 0.07
CA PRO A 372 -2.01 0.47 -1.15
C PRO A 372 -3.21 0.98 -1.95
N TYR A 373 -4.33 0.28 -1.93
CA TYR A 373 -5.53 0.70 -2.67
C TYR A 373 -6.14 1.97 -2.08
N LEU A 374 -6.26 2.06 -0.74
CA LEU A 374 -6.75 3.24 -0.06
C LEU A 374 -5.79 4.41 -0.21
N ALA A 375 -4.48 4.15 -0.07
CA ALA A 375 -3.47 5.20 -0.20
C ALA A 375 -3.48 5.81 -1.60
N TYR A 376 -3.44 5.00 -2.66
CA TYR A 376 -3.51 5.53 -4.02
C TYR A 376 -4.87 6.16 -4.35
N ALA A 377 -5.97 5.65 -3.81
CA ALA A 377 -7.27 6.30 -3.96
C ALA A 377 -7.28 7.69 -3.34
N ALA A 378 -6.68 7.86 -2.15
CA ALA A 378 -6.53 9.15 -1.49
C ALA A 378 -5.65 10.12 -2.29
N VAL A 379 -4.54 9.62 -2.86
CA VAL A 379 -3.67 10.41 -3.76
C VAL A 379 -4.42 10.94 -4.97
N ILE A 380 -5.15 10.07 -5.68
CA ILE A 380 -5.88 10.47 -6.88
C ILE A 380 -7.03 11.42 -6.52
N ALA A 381 -7.79 11.14 -5.46
CA ALA A 381 -8.89 12.00 -5.01
C ALA A 381 -8.41 13.41 -4.65
N SER A 382 -7.36 13.52 -3.85
CA SER A 382 -6.80 14.80 -3.39
C SER A 382 -6.14 15.58 -4.54
N GLY A 383 -5.39 14.88 -5.40
CA GLY A 383 -4.76 15.49 -6.56
C GLY A 383 -5.78 16.02 -7.59
N LEU A 384 -6.86 15.25 -7.87
CA LEU A 384 -7.95 15.71 -8.74
C LEU A 384 -8.66 16.93 -8.16
N ALA A 385 -8.98 16.92 -6.86
CA ALA A 385 -9.58 18.09 -6.21
C ALA A 385 -8.67 19.33 -6.31
N GLY A 386 -7.36 19.13 -6.22
CA GLY A 386 -6.38 20.19 -6.43
C GLY A 386 -6.43 20.78 -7.85
N ILE A 387 -6.58 19.91 -8.86
CA ILE A 387 -6.71 20.32 -10.26
C ILE A 387 -8.04 21.08 -10.48
N GLU A 388 -9.16 20.52 -10.02
CA GLU A 388 -10.50 21.09 -10.15
C GLU A 388 -10.63 22.49 -9.50
N GLN A 389 -9.98 22.67 -8.34
CA GLN A 389 -9.99 23.90 -7.56
C GLN A 389 -8.77 24.79 -7.79
N GLN A 390 -7.81 24.38 -8.63
CA GLN A 390 -6.57 25.09 -8.92
C GLN A 390 -5.77 25.44 -7.65
N ILE A 391 -5.65 24.49 -6.74
CA ILE A 391 -4.96 24.68 -5.46
C ILE A 391 -3.43 24.74 -5.70
N GLU A 392 -2.85 25.91 -5.42
CA GLU A 392 -1.40 26.09 -5.50
C GLU A 392 -0.70 25.50 -4.25
N PRO A 393 0.43 24.82 -4.41
CA PRO A 393 1.20 24.39 -3.26
C PRO A 393 1.82 25.60 -2.52
N PRO A 394 2.07 25.52 -1.21
CA PRO A 394 2.78 26.57 -0.49
C PRO A 394 4.22 26.70 -1.06
N PRO A 395 4.97 27.78 -0.71
CA PRO A 395 6.37 27.87 -1.06
C PRO A 395 7.17 26.62 -0.58
N PRO A 396 8.18 26.15 -1.34
CA PRO A 396 9.00 25.02 -0.91
C PRO A 396 9.81 25.35 0.34
N HIS A 397 9.98 24.36 1.20
CA HIS A 397 10.93 24.51 2.30
C HIS A 397 12.32 24.06 1.86
N ILE A 398 13.31 24.93 2.04
CA ILE A 398 14.71 24.64 1.72
C ILE A 398 15.46 24.36 3.02
N GLY A 399 16.16 23.23 3.07
CA GLY A 399 16.90 22.80 4.25
C GLY A 399 16.13 21.79 5.11
N ASP A 400 16.49 21.74 6.40
CA ASP A 400 15.94 20.78 7.36
C ASP A 400 14.50 21.12 7.76
N VAL A 401 13.53 20.30 7.31
CA VAL A 401 12.11 20.47 7.63
C VAL A 401 11.82 20.22 9.12
N TYR A 402 12.60 19.39 9.80
CA TYR A 402 12.40 19.13 11.25
C TYR A 402 12.64 20.36 12.12
N ALA A 403 13.52 21.25 11.67
CA ALA A 403 13.82 22.51 12.35
C ALA A 403 12.92 23.68 11.91
N ALA A 404 12.00 23.43 10.97
CA ALA A 404 11.16 24.48 10.38
C ALA A 404 10.07 24.92 11.36
N ALA A 405 9.90 26.24 11.51
CA ALA A 405 8.80 26.82 12.30
C ALA A 405 7.63 27.22 11.41
N GLY A 406 6.41 27.09 11.92
CA GLY A 406 5.20 27.58 11.26
C GLY A 406 4.67 26.72 10.10
N ILE A 407 5.23 25.54 9.87
CA ILE A 407 4.70 24.55 8.93
C ILE A 407 3.66 23.69 9.65
N GLN A 408 2.54 23.41 8.99
CA GLN A 408 1.50 22.53 9.51
C GLN A 408 2.07 21.12 9.77
N THR A 409 1.89 20.60 10.98
CA THR A 409 2.26 19.24 11.35
C THR A 409 1.24 18.20 10.84
N LEU A 410 1.68 16.97 10.71
CA LEU A 410 0.79 15.84 10.47
C LEU A 410 -0.05 15.56 11.73
N PRO A 411 -1.26 14.97 11.60
CA PRO A 411 -2.01 14.42 12.73
C PRO A 411 -1.11 13.53 13.60
N ALA A 412 -1.20 13.68 14.92
CA ALA A 412 -0.29 13.01 15.85
C ALA A 412 -0.77 11.62 16.29
N THR A 413 -2.06 11.31 16.12
CA THR A 413 -2.66 10.04 16.53
C THR A 413 -3.67 9.54 15.51
N LEU A 414 -3.99 8.23 15.58
CA LEU A 414 -5.04 7.65 14.74
C LEU A 414 -6.40 8.29 15.03
N GLU A 415 -6.72 8.58 16.29
CA GLU A 415 -7.99 9.21 16.68
C GLU A 415 -8.17 10.60 16.07
N GLU A 416 -7.11 11.40 16.03
CA GLU A 416 -7.13 12.71 15.37
C GLU A 416 -7.38 12.55 13.87
N ALA A 417 -6.66 11.63 13.24
CA ALA A 417 -6.80 11.36 11.80
C ALA A 417 -8.21 10.83 11.44
N VAL A 418 -8.78 9.95 12.26
CA VAL A 418 -10.15 9.45 12.09
C VAL A 418 -11.17 10.59 12.20
N THR A 419 -10.97 11.50 13.17
CA THR A 419 -11.85 12.67 13.34
C THR A 419 -11.82 13.56 12.10
N ASN A 420 -10.64 13.80 11.54
CA ASN A 420 -10.48 14.59 10.32
C ASN A 420 -11.11 13.89 9.11
N PHE A 421 -10.91 12.58 8.98
CA PHE A 421 -11.51 11.80 7.88
C PHE A 421 -13.04 11.78 7.93
N ALA A 422 -13.60 11.57 9.13
CA ALA A 422 -15.04 11.58 9.35
C ALA A 422 -15.69 12.94 9.05
N ALA A 423 -14.94 14.04 9.17
CA ALA A 423 -15.40 15.40 8.88
C ALA A 423 -15.13 15.83 7.42
N SER A 424 -14.38 15.05 6.63
CA SER A 424 -13.91 15.44 5.31
C SER A 424 -15.01 15.47 4.25
N ASP A 425 -15.27 16.64 3.69
CA ASP A 425 -16.14 16.79 2.53
C ASP A 425 -15.53 16.17 1.27
N LEU A 426 -14.19 16.21 1.15
CA LEU A 426 -13.49 15.54 0.05
C LEU A 426 -13.69 14.04 0.11
N ALA A 427 -13.50 13.40 1.28
CA ALA A 427 -13.69 11.97 1.42
C ALA A 427 -15.12 11.54 1.03
N ARG A 428 -16.15 12.31 1.48
CA ARG A 428 -17.55 12.04 1.11
C ARG A 428 -17.80 12.19 -0.38
N SER A 429 -17.33 13.26 -0.99
CA SER A 429 -17.57 13.51 -2.42
C SER A 429 -16.81 12.53 -3.31
N ALA A 430 -15.59 12.14 -2.94
CA ALA A 430 -14.74 11.24 -3.72
C ALA A 430 -15.12 9.77 -3.52
N PHE A 431 -15.22 9.32 -2.29
CA PHE A 431 -15.43 7.91 -1.98
C PHE A 431 -16.91 7.55 -1.84
N GLY A 432 -17.71 8.42 -1.26
CA GLY A 432 -19.13 8.22 -0.91
C GLY A 432 -19.33 8.08 0.59
N GLU A 433 -20.56 8.38 1.05
CA GLU A 433 -20.91 8.35 2.48
C GLU A 433 -20.72 6.97 3.11
N ASP A 434 -21.11 5.89 2.41
CA ASP A 434 -20.99 4.53 2.90
C ASP A 434 -19.53 4.14 3.16
N VAL A 435 -18.60 4.61 2.33
CA VAL A 435 -17.16 4.37 2.50
C VAL A 435 -16.62 5.16 3.70
N VAL A 436 -17.00 6.43 3.83
CA VAL A 436 -16.55 7.27 4.96
C VAL A 436 -17.06 6.72 6.28
N GLU A 437 -18.33 6.33 6.36
CA GLU A 437 -18.90 5.71 7.56
C GLU A 437 -18.19 4.41 7.90
N HIS A 438 -18.02 3.52 6.92
CA HIS A 438 -17.37 2.22 7.08
C HIS A 438 -15.94 2.35 7.62
N TYR A 439 -15.11 3.17 6.98
CA TYR A 439 -13.70 3.31 7.39
C TYR A 439 -13.53 4.17 8.65
N THR A 440 -14.44 5.11 8.92
CA THR A 440 -14.49 5.79 10.22
C THR A 440 -14.72 4.78 11.34
N HIS A 441 -15.67 3.87 11.16
CA HIS A 441 -15.94 2.80 12.14
C HIS A 441 -14.75 1.85 12.28
N PHE A 442 -14.17 1.41 11.16
CA PHE A 442 -12.99 0.54 11.10
C PHE A 442 -11.82 1.10 11.93
N PHE A 443 -11.38 2.33 11.64
CA PHE A 443 -10.24 2.94 12.32
C PHE A 443 -10.57 3.33 13.77
N THR A 444 -11.81 3.69 14.08
CA THR A 444 -12.25 3.96 15.45
C THR A 444 -12.16 2.69 16.31
N THR A 445 -12.56 1.55 15.76
CA THR A 445 -12.49 0.24 16.44
C THR A 445 -11.03 -0.11 16.77
N GLU A 446 -10.12 0.05 15.82
CA GLU A 446 -8.68 -0.18 16.02
C GLU A 446 -8.09 0.74 17.12
N ALA A 447 -8.39 2.04 17.04
CA ALA A 447 -7.95 3.01 18.06
C ALA A 447 -8.50 2.68 19.45
N GLN A 448 -9.76 2.26 19.54
CA GLN A 448 -10.40 1.88 20.80
C GLN A 448 -9.82 0.58 21.37
N ALA A 449 -9.54 -0.42 20.53
CA ALA A 449 -8.89 -1.66 20.95
C ALA A 449 -7.52 -1.37 21.60
N PHE A 450 -6.69 -0.53 20.95
CA PHE A 450 -5.42 -0.12 21.54
C PHE A 450 -5.58 0.65 22.85
N ARG A 451 -6.54 1.57 22.95
CA ARG A 451 -6.81 2.36 24.17
C ARG A 451 -7.19 1.47 25.34
N ASN A 452 -7.87 0.36 25.08
CA ASN A 452 -8.30 -0.60 26.11
C ASN A 452 -7.17 -1.58 26.50
N ALA A 453 -6.13 -1.69 25.69
CA ALA A 453 -5.00 -2.58 25.97
C ALA A 453 -4.14 -2.05 27.10
N VAL A 454 -3.77 -2.92 28.05
CA VAL A 454 -2.77 -2.61 29.08
C VAL A 454 -1.39 -3.01 28.58
N THR A 455 -0.59 -2.02 28.23
CA THR A 455 0.71 -2.23 27.60
C THR A 455 1.81 -2.63 28.61
N ASP A 456 2.88 -3.25 28.12
CA ASP A 456 4.06 -3.56 28.96
C ASP A 456 4.75 -2.31 29.49
N TRP A 457 4.69 -1.21 28.72
CA TRP A 457 5.20 0.08 29.16
C TRP A 457 4.47 0.56 30.43
N GLU A 458 3.13 0.46 30.47
CA GLU A 458 2.32 0.83 31.63
C GLU A 458 2.64 -0.07 32.82
N ARG A 459 2.72 -1.40 32.60
CA ARG A 459 3.08 -2.35 33.67
C ARG A 459 4.46 -2.07 34.23
N THR A 460 5.47 -1.86 33.39
CA THR A 460 6.84 -1.56 33.81
C THR A 460 6.91 -0.23 34.54
N ARG A 461 6.13 0.75 34.12
CA ARG A 461 6.18 2.11 34.68
C ARG A 461 5.40 2.25 35.97
N TYR A 462 4.24 1.61 36.10
CA TYR A 462 3.28 1.91 37.16
C TYR A 462 3.11 0.81 38.20
N PHE A 463 3.40 -0.46 37.91
CA PHE A 463 3.05 -1.61 38.75
C PHE A 463 3.48 -1.49 40.21
N GLU A 464 4.67 -0.99 40.47
CA GLU A 464 5.21 -0.82 41.82
C GLU A 464 5.22 0.64 42.28
N ARG A 465 5.17 1.60 41.33
CA ARG A 465 5.50 3.01 41.63
C ARG A 465 4.27 3.87 41.97
N ILE A 466 3.08 3.35 41.79
CA ILE A 466 1.83 4.02 42.17
C ILE A 466 0.94 3.11 43.03
#